data_220a0789ef750be317646bbff471ded7
#
_entry.id   220a0789ef750be317646bbff471ded7
#
_cell.length_a   1.000
_cell.length_b   1.000
_cell.length_c   1.000
_cell.angle_alpha   90.00
_cell.angle_beta   90.00
_cell.angle_gamma   90.00
#
_symmetry.space_group_name_H-M   'P 1'
#
loop_
_entity.id
_entity.type
_entity.pdbx_description
1 polymer ?
#
loop_
_entity_poly.entity_id
_entity_poly.type
_entity_poly.pdbx_seq_one_letter_code
_entity_poly.pdbx_strand_id
1 'polypeptide(L)'
;ISNTGRSSESLKTKSGSSINYRFEGEKNSLTYLVFQGVHVKDNDQGDTSAEYLSDCNSGNMRVIGDYSDGYYNKAASVFEIGYSEKKQTKLQIKFNKDREYQFKSVYAAVVPAKEYDNAIEKLKANTLTNVKIETNKITGKISTKEKRILQLSLPYSKGYSVYVDGKKVKTFTSGIGYLGVEL
;
A
#
# COMPACT_ATOMS: atom_id res chain seq x y z
N ILE A 1 -5.35 -8.44 -11.70
CA ILE A 1 -5.93 -8.28 -10.34
C ILE A 1 -7.31 -8.93 -10.39
N SER A 2 -7.46 -10.07 -9.72
CA SER A 2 -8.78 -10.69 -9.54
C SER A 2 -9.48 -10.04 -8.34
N ASN A 3 -10.78 -9.76 -8.49
CA ASN A 3 -11.58 -9.12 -7.46
C ASN A 3 -12.87 -9.92 -7.24
N THR A 4 -13.03 -10.44 -6.02
CA THR A 4 -14.29 -11.07 -5.58
C THR A 4 -14.85 -10.21 -4.45
N GLY A 5 -15.76 -9.27 -4.80
CA GLY A 5 -16.34 -8.33 -3.86
C GLY A 5 -17.78 -8.68 -3.46
N ARG A 6 -18.16 -8.36 -2.24
CA ARG A 6 -19.54 -8.29 -1.77
C ARG A 6 -20.00 -6.82 -1.69
N SER A 7 -21.27 -6.59 -2.00
CA SER A 7 -21.93 -5.28 -1.84
C SER A 7 -22.21 -4.97 -0.35
N SER A 8 -22.40 -3.71 -0.02
CA SER A 8 -22.56 -3.10 1.32
C SER A 8 -23.22 -3.98 2.37
N GLU A 9 -22.49 -4.27 3.46
CA GLU A 9 -22.99 -5.06 4.58
C GLU A 9 -22.73 -4.36 5.91
N SER A 10 -23.64 -4.58 6.86
CA SER A 10 -23.42 -4.27 8.28
C SER A 10 -23.04 -5.56 8.99
N LEU A 11 -21.93 -5.52 9.71
CA LEU A 11 -21.41 -6.66 10.46
C LEU A 11 -21.38 -6.32 11.95
N LYS A 12 -22.19 -7.02 12.73
CA LYS A 12 -22.11 -6.99 14.19
C LYS A 12 -21.19 -8.08 14.67
N THR A 13 -20.15 -7.71 15.37
CA THR A 13 -19.18 -8.64 15.94
C THR A 13 -19.29 -8.66 17.46
N LYS A 14 -19.02 -9.82 18.04
CA LYS A 14 -18.76 -9.99 19.48
C LYS A 14 -17.31 -10.40 19.65
N SER A 15 -16.73 -10.07 20.79
CA SER A 15 -15.40 -10.55 21.14
C SER A 15 -15.30 -12.07 20.99
N GLY A 16 -14.28 -12.52 20.26
CA GLY A 16 -14.07 -13.91 19.90
C GLY A 16 -14.86 -14.42 18.69
N SER A 17 -15.78 -13.62 18.11
CA SER A 17 -16.45 -14.00 16.86
C SER A 17 -15.49 -13.95 15.68
N SER A 18 -15.75 -14.76 14.68
CA SER A 18 -14.94 -14.77 13.45
C SER A 18 -15.82 -14.78 12.21
N ILE A 19 -15.26 -14.22 11.14
CA ILE A 19 -15.79 -14.34 9.78
C ILE A 19 -14.82 -15.14 8.93
N ASN A 20 -15.35 -15.97 8.04
CA ASN A 20 -14.57 -16.71 7.07
C ASN A 20 -14.82 -16.11 5.69
N TYR A 21 -13.75 -15.73 5.03
CA TYR A 21 -13.77 -15.16 3.71
C TYR A 21 -13.13 -16.13 2.71
N ARG A 22 -13.77 -16.35 1.56
CA ARG A 22 -13.24 -17.18 0.47
C ARG A 22 -12.98 -16.30 -0.75
N PHE A 23 -11.86 -16.51 -1.42
CA PHE A 23 -11.47 -15.77 -2.60
C PHE A 23 -10.64 -16.62 -3.56
N GLU A 24 -10.48 -16.15 -4.78
CA GLU A 24 -9.61 -16.78 -5.77
C GLU A 24 -8.21 -16.17 -5.68
N GLY A 25 -7.29 -16.92 -5.06
CA GLY A 25 -5.89 -16.55 -5.01
C GLY A 25 -5.08 -17.20 -6.13
N GLU A 26 -3.85 -16.75 -6.30
CA GLU A 26 -2.88 -17.29 -7.25
C GLU A 26 -1.60 -17.71 -6.53
N LYS A 27 -0.85 -18.64 -7.15
CA LYS A 27 0.48 -19.01 -6.67
C LYS A 27 1.46 -17.86 -6.90
N ASN A 28 2.48 -17.78 -6.07
CA ASN A 28 3.53 -16.76 -6.17
C ASN A 28 2.94 -15.34 -6.25
N SER A 29 2.06 -15.02 -5.31
CA SER A 29 1.32 -13.76 -5.29
C SER A 29 1.32 -13.10 -3.92
N LEU A 30 1.29 -11.78 -3.91
CA LEU A 30 0.92 -10.97 -2.75
C LEU A 30 -0.60 -10.87 -2.67
N THR A 31 -1.16 -11.08 -1.49
CA THR A 31 -2.60 -10.95 -1.25
C THR A 31 -2.86 -9.83 -0.27
N TYR A 32 -3.81 -8.98 -0.61
CA TYR A 32 -4.30 -7.90 0.22
C TYR A 32 -5.79 -8.07 0.48
N LEU A 33 -6.24 -7.79 1.70
CA LEU A 33 -7.65 -7.65 2.01
C LEU A 33 -8.00 -6.16 2.03
N VAL A 34 -9.01 -5.78 1.28
CA VAL A 34 -9.43 -4.38 1.11
C VAL A 34 -10.85 -4.22 1.64
N PHE A 35 -11.02 -3.34 2.62
CA PHE A 35 -12.32 -2.87 3.10
C PHE A 35 -12.53 -1.46 2.57
N GLN A 36 -13.61 -1.25 1.82
CA GLN A 36 -13.98 0.08 1.33
C GLN A 36 -15.13 0.67 2.13
N GLY A 37 -15.02 1.95 2.46
CA GLY A 37 -16.04 2.72 3.14
C GLY A 37 -16.36 2.14 4.54
N VAL A 38 -15.32 1.83 5.30
CA VAL A 38 -15.48 1.32 6.68
C VAL A 38 -15.98 2.42 7.58
N HIS A 39 -17.09 2.16 8.26
CA HIS A 39 -17.66 3.00 9.29
C HIS A 39 -17.93 2.16 10.54
N VAL A 40 -17.56 2.64 11.72
CA VAL A 40 -17.83 2.02 13.00
C VAL A 40 -18.95 2.82 13.68
N LYS A 41 -20.10 2.19 13.93
CA LYS A 41 -21.29 2.89 14.43
C LYS A 41 -21.16 3.41 15.88
N ASP A 42 -20.34 2.77 16.68
CA ASP A 42 -20.13 3.20 18.04
C ASP A 42 -19.17 4.39 18.07
N ASN A 43 -19.54 5.47 18.76
CA ASN A 43 -18.74 6.68 18.96
C ASN A 43 -17.40 6.47 19.69
N ASP A 44 -16.97 5.24 19.85
CA ASP A 44 -15.70 4.91 20.46
C ASP A 44 -14.58 5.11 19.43
N GLN A 45 -13.78 6.13 19.66
CA GLN A 45 -12.67 6.55 18.81
C GLN A 45 -11.51 5.52 18.75
N GLY A 46 -11.74 4.31 19.24
CA GLY A 46 -10.72 3.28 19.36
C GLY A 46 -10.58 2.43 18.09
N ASP A 47 -9.34 2.23 17.69
CA ASP A 47 -8.99 1.19 16.73
C ASP A 47 -9.39 -0.19 17.26
N THR A 48 -9.84 -1.04 16.38
CA THR A 48 -10.09 -2.43 16.69
C THR A 48 -8.99 -3.27 16.08
N SER A 49 -8.28 -4.02 16.90
CA SER A 49 -7.41 -5.08 16.40
C SER A 49 -8.23 -6.33 16.12
N ALA A 50 -7.88 -7.03 15.07
CA ALA A 50 -8.40 -8.35 14.76
C ALA A 50 -7.24 -9.27 14.42
N GLU A 51 -7.39 -10.55 14.70
CA GLU A 51 -6.44 -11.57 14.26
C GLU A 51 -6.89 -12.09 12.89
N TYR A 52 -5.95 -12.38 12.01
CA TYR A 52 -6.26 -13.07 10.77
C TYR A 52 -5.47 -14.36 10.63
N LEU A 53 -6.09 -15.33 9.98
CA LEU A 53 -5.51 -16.61 9.62
C LEU A 53 -5.91 -16.94 8.19
N SER A 54 -4.93 -17.05 7.30
CA SER A 54 -5.10 -17.52 5.92
C SER A 54 -4.56 -18.94 5.75
N ASP A 55 -4.65 -19.49 4.55
CA ASP A 55 -4.05 -20.78 4.22
C ASP A 55 -2.52 -20.82 4.38
N CYS A 56 -1.86 -19.66 4.36
CA CYS A 56 -0.40 -19.56 4.31
C CYS A 56 0.19 -18.62 5.36
N ASN A 57 -0.57 -17.66 5.85
CA ASN A 57 -0.10 -16.61 6.75
C ASN A 57 -1.09 -16.35 7.89
N SER A 58 -0.57 -15.84 9.00
CA SER A 58 -1.36 -15.36 10.13
C SER A 58 -0.75 -14.08 10.69
N GLY A 59 -1.55 -13.28 11.38
CA GLY A 59 -1.07 -12.05 11.99
C GLY A 59 -2.19 -11.25 12.61
N ASN A 60 -1.84 -10.03 13.01
CA ASN A 60 -2.77 -9.06 13.55
C ASN A 60 -3.04 -7.99 12.49
N MET A 61 -4.29 -7.58 12.40
CA MET A 61 -4.73 -6.47 11.56
C MET A 61 -5.40 -5.41 12.42
N ARG A 62 -5.28 -4.17 12.01
CA ARG A 62 -5.92 -3.03 12.65
C ARG A 62 -7.04 -2.53 11.76
N VAL A 63 -8.27 -2.66 12.22
CA VAL A 63 -9.41 -2.05 11.52
C VAL A 63 -9.60 -0.65 12.09
N ILE A 64 -9.36 0.34 11.26
CA ILE A 64 -9.42 1.75 11.62
C ILE A 64 -10.78 2.28 11.19
N GLY A 65 -11.57 2.77 12.15
CA GLY A 65 -12.79 3.51 11.87
C GLY A 65 -12.51 4.89 11.28
N ASP A 66 -13.53 5.50 10.69
CA ASP A 66 -13.48 6.82 10.06
C ASP A 66 -13.22 8.00 11.03
N TYR A 67 -13.29 7.77 12.33
CA TYR A 67 -13.05 8.76 13.39
C TYR A 67 -11.77 8.53 14.20
N SER A 68 -10.87 7.65 13.76
CA SER A 68 -9.62 7.49 14.50
C SER A 68 -8.69 8.69 14.27
N ASP A 69 -7.98 9.09 15.33
CA ASP A 69 -7.06 10.23 15.30
C ASP A 69 -6.09 10.18 14.11
N GLY A 70 -6.12 11.23 13.30
CA GLY A 70 -5.24 11.40 12.14
C GLY A 70 -5.67 10.72 10.84
N TYR A 71 -6.82 10.03 10.80
CA TYR A 71 -7.29 9.32 9.62
C TYR A 71 -8.73 9.65 9.22
N TYR A 72 -9.05 10.92 9.22
CA TYR A 72 -10.36 11.40 8.79
C TYR A 72 -10.62 11.07 7.31
N ASN A 73 -11.85 10.66 7.00
CA ASN A 73 -12.33 10.37 5.63
C ASN A 73 -11.54 9.29 4.89
N LYS A 74 -11.05 8.28 5.59
CA LYS A 74 -10.37 7.17 4.96
C LYS A 74 -11.36 6.34 4.13
N ALA A 75 -11.19 6.37 2.80
CA ALA A 75 -12.07 5.67 1.88
C ALA A 75 -11.88 4.15 1.91
N ALA A 76 -10.69 3.68 2.27
CA ALA A 76 -10.38 2.26 2.31
C ALA A 76 -9.38 1.91 3.40
N SER A 77 -9.50 0.72 3.97
CA SER A 77 -8.47 0.06 4.78
C SER A 77 -7.92 -1.12 4.01
N VAL A 78 -6.61 -1.12 3.80
CA VAL A 78 -5.91 -2.16 3.04
C VAL A 78 -4.99 -2.90 4.01
N PHE A 79 -5.10 -4.22 4.04
CA PHE A 79 -4.28 -5.09 4.87
C PHE A 79 -3.48 -6.02 3.98
N GLU A 80 -2.19 -6.06 4.18
CA GLU A 80 -1.34 -7.03 3.53
C GLU A 80 -1.42 -8.36 4.26
N ILE A 81 -1.96 -9.39 3.58
CA ILE A 81 -2.00 -10.76 4.09
C ILE A 81 -0.65 -11.44 3.86
N GLY A 82 0.07 -11.00 2.84
CA GLY A 82 1.42 -11.42 2.56
C GLY A 82 1.58 -12.22 1.28
N TYR A 83 2.84 -12.51 0.98
CA TYR A 83 3.24 -13.34 -0.16
C TYR A 83 3.07 -14.82 0.15
N SER A 84 2.66 -15.58 -0.85
CA SER A 84 2.61 -17.04 -0.78
C SER A 84 2.99 -17.69 -2.10
N GLU A 85 3.83 -18.71 -2.02
CA GLU A 85 4.11 -19.63 -3.16
C GLU A 85 2.96 -20.55 -3.47
N LYS A 86 2.03 -20.72 -2.52
CA LYS A 86 0.84 -21.57 -2.68
C LYS A 86 -0.38 -20.70 -2.94
N LYS A 87 -1.38 -21.28 -3.58
CA LYS A 87 -2.68 -20.63 -3.80
C LYS A 87 -3.37 -20.40 -2.46
N GLN A 88 -3.65 -19.14 -2.12
CA GLN A 88 -4.45 -18.75 -0.98
C GLN A 88 -5.92 -18.67 -1.39
N THR A 89 -6.82 -19.25 -0.62
CA THR A 89 -8.26 -19.29 -0.95
C THR A 89 -9.16 -18.95 0.21
N LYS A 90 -8.60 -18.91 1.43
CA LYS A 90 -9.35 -18.70 2.67
C LYS A 90 -8.68 -17.65 3.53
N LEU A 91 -9.51 -16.88 4.20
CA LEU A 91 -9.12 -15.97 5.25
C LEU A 91 -10.14 -16.03 6.36
N GLN A 92 -9.70 -16.26 7.58
CA GLN A 92 -10.49 -16.09 8.78
C GLN A 92 -10.05 -14.80 9.47
N ILE A 93 -11.02 -13.97 9.88
CA ILE A 93 -10.79 -12.78 10.68
C ILE A 93 -11.52 -12.99 12.01
N LYS A 94 -10.78 -12.94 13.11
CA LYS A 94 -11.31 -13.05 14.47
C LYS A 94 -11.28 -11.70 15.14
N PHE A 95 -12.43 -11.27 15.61
CA PHE A 95 -12.61 -9.96 16.27
C PHE A 95 -12.40 -10.09 17.76
N ASN A 96 -11.76 -9.10 18.37
CA ASN A 96 -11.46 -9.08 19.79
C ASN A 96 -12.35 -8.10 20.59
N LYS A 97 -13.29 -7.43 19.93
CA LYS A 97 -14.24 -6.50 20.55
C LYS A 97 -15.65 -6.66 20.00
N ASP A 98 -16.62 -6.27 20.82
CA ASP A 98 -18.01 -6.10 20.40
C ASP A 98 -18.12 -4.80 19.63
N ARG A 99 -18.48 -4.88 18.34
CA ARG A 99 -18.55 -3.73 17.43
C ARG A 99 -19.59 -3.94 16.33
N GLU A 100 -20.13 -2.84 15.83
CA GLU A 100 -20.89 -2.84 14.60
C GLU A 100 -20.13 -2.08 13.51
N TYR A 101 -19.70 -2.83 12.49
CA TYR A 101 -19.03 -2.29 11.32
C TYR A 101 -20.01 -2.17 10.16
N GLN A 102 -19.92 -1.07 9.43
CA GLN A 102 -20.52 -0.91 8.12
C GLN A 102 -19.40 -0.75 7.08
N PHE A 103 -19.54 -1.38 5.94
CA PHE A 103 -18.61 -1.22 4.82
C PHE A 103 -19.34 -1.36 3.49
N LYS A 104 -18.86 -0.66 2.47
CA LYS A 104 -19.43 -0.71 1.12
C LYS A 104 -19.03 -1.99 0.40
N SER A 105 -17.81 -2.43 0.57
CA SER A 105 -17.34 -3.69 -0.01
C SER A 105 -16.12 -4.22 0.72
N VAL A 106 -15.96 -5.55 0.70
CA VAL A 106 -14.74 -6.26 1.12
C VAL A 106 -14.33 -7.18 -0.01
N TYR A 107 -13.06 -7.12 -0.39
CA TYR A 107 -12.51 -8.01 -1.41
C TYR A 107 -11.03 -8.31 -1.17
N ALA A 108 -10.57 -9.44 -1.70
CA ALA A 108 -9.16 -9.75 -1.78
C ALA A 108 -8.59 -9.26 -3.11
N ALA A 109 -7.52 -8.48 -3.05
CA ALA A 109 -6.72 -8.11 -4.22
C ALA A 109 -5.48 -9.01 -4.26
N VAL A 110 -5.31 -9.70 -5.37
CA VAL A 110 -4.20 -10.64 -5.59
C VAL A 110 -3.28 -10.07 -6.66
N VAL A 111 -2.01 -9.90 -6.32
CA VAL A 111 -0.99 -9.34 -7.20
C VAL A 111 0.08 -10.40 -7.46
N PRO A 112 0.16 -10.97 -8.67
CA PRO A 112 1.21 -11.90 -9.03
C PRO A 112 2.59 -11.27 -8.87
N ALA A 113 3.53 -11.95 -8.21
CA ALA A 113 4.89 -11.44 -7.97
C ALA A 113 5.62 -11.11 -9.28
N LYS A 114 5.36 -11.86 -10.34
CA LYS A 114 5.93 -11.61 -11.67
C LYS A 114 5.57 -10.22 -12.23
N GLU A 115 4.38 -9.71 -11.96
CA GLU A 115 4.00 -8.35 -12.38
C GLU A 115 4.80 -7.29 -11.64
N TYR A 116 5.04 -7.52 -10.34
CA TYR A 116 5.88 -6.66 -9.53
C TYR A 116 7.33 -6.67 -10.02
N ASP A 117 7.90 -7.87 -10.25
CA ASP A 117 9.27 -8.02 -10.75
C ASP A 117 9.44 -7.33 -12.11
N ASN A 118 8.50 -7.50 -13.03
CA ASN A 118 8.51 -6.83 -14.34
C ASN A 118 8.46 -5.29 -14.21
N ALA A 119 7.70 -4.78 -13.25
CA ALA A 119 7.64 -3.34 -12.98
C ALA A 119 8.97 -2.82 -12.42
N ILE A 120 9.57 -3.54 -11.48
CA ILE A 120 10.87 -3.20 -10.88
C ILE A 120 11.98 -3.22 -11.94
N GLU A 121 12.03 -4.23 -12.81
CA GLU A 121 13.03 -4.29 -13.89
C GLU A 121 12.90 -3.10 -14.86
N LYS A 122 11.68 -2.71 -15.22
CA LYS A 122 11.45 -1.50 -16.03
C LYS A 122 11.93 -0.22 -15.34
N LEU A 123 11.74 -0.11 -14.02
CA LEU A 123 12.22 1.03 -13.25
C LEU A 123 13.76 1.03 -13.16
N LYS A 124 14.38 -0.12 -12.89
CA LYS A 124 15.84 -0.27 -12.80
C LYS A 124 16.55 0.06 -14.10
N ALA A 125 15.93 -0.21 -15.25
CA ALA A 125 16.51 0.10 -16.56
C ALA A 125 16.75 1.60 -16.80
N ASN A 126 16.15 2.48 -16.02
CA ASN A 126 16.24 3.94 -16.16
C ASN A 126 16.68 4.62 -14.86
N THR A 127 17.66 4.07 -14.17
CA THR A 127 18.18 4.63 -12.92
C THR A 127 19.49 5.38 -13.13
N LEU A 128 19.85 6.19 -12.13
CA LEU A 128 21.20 6.77 -12.06
C LEU A 128 22.25 5.68 -11.97
N THR A 129 23.31 5.84 -12.75
CA THR A 129 24.54 5.02 -12.67
C THR A 129 25.68 5.81 -12.04
N ASN A 130 26.72 5.14 -11.59
CA ASN A 130 27.90 5.75 -10.93
C ASN A 130 27.51 6.71 -9.81
N VAL A 131 26.53 6.32 -9.01
CA VAL A 131 26.03 7.14 -7.91
C VAL A 131 27.09 7.26 -6.82
N LYS A 132 27.40 8.51 -6.43
CA LYS A 132 28.23 8.82 -5.25
C LYS A 132 27.40 9.66 -4.30
N ILE A 133 27.35 9.27 -3.05
CA ILE A 133 26.63 9.97 -1.98
C ILE A 133 27.67 10.46 -0.97
N GLU A 134 27.73 11.77 -0.81
CA GLU A 134 28.55 12.49 0.16
C GLU A 134 27.62 13.21 1.14
N THR A 135 28.14 13.80 2.19
CA THR A 135 27.36 14.46 3.24
C THR A 135 26.35 15.48 2.70
N ASN A 136 26.76 16.30 1.71
CA ASN A 136 25.93 17.39 1.17
C ASN A 136 25.76 17.31 -0.36
N LYS A 137 26.15 16.21 -0.98
CA LYS A 137 26.17 16.10 -2.43
C LYS A 137 25.90 14.69 -2.89
N ILE A 138 25.00 14.58 -3.85
CA ILE A 138 24.74 13.32 -4.59
C ILE A 138 25.08 13.58 -6.04
N THR A 139 25.86 12.72 -6.64
CA THR A 139 26.17 12.77 -8.08
C THR A 139 25.86 11.43 -8.71
N GLY A 140 25.54 11.45 -10.00
CA GLY A 140 25.28 10.23 -10.77
C GLY A 140 25.20 10.56 -12.25
N LYS A 141 25.10 9.55 -13.08
CA LYS A 141 24.92 9.68 -14.53
C LYS A 141 23.62 9.02 -14.94
N ILE A 142 22.89 9.65 -15.84
CA ILE A 142 21.71 9.09 -16.48
C ILE A 142 21.71 9.51 -17.94
N SER A 143 21.25 8.63 -18.81
CA SER A 143 21.06 8.94 -20.23
C SER A 143 19.61 8.73 -20.60
N THR A 144 18.97 9.73 -21.16
CA THR A 144 17.59 9.64 -21.63
C THR A 144 17.52 10.04 -23.09
N LYS A 145 16.65 9.36 -23.85
CA LYS A 145 16.38 9.71 -25.27
C LYS A 145 15.22 10.70 -25.41
N GLU A 146 14.47 10.89 -24.34
CA GLU A 146 13.25 11.67 -24.29
C GLU A 146 13.22 12.50 -23.01
N LYS A 147 12.42 13.56 -22.99
CA LYS A 147 12.15 14.30 -21.75
C LYS A 147 11.55 13.36 -20.71
N ARG A 148 12.17 13.31 -19.55
CA ARG A 148 11.75 12.45 -18.43
C ARG A 148 11.84 13.18 -17.11
N ILE A 149 11.14 12.66 -16.13
CA ILE A 149 11.27 13.10 -14.75
C ILE A 149 12.20 12.14 -14.03
N LEU A 150 13.29 12.67 -13.48
CA LEU A 150 14.09 11.96 -12.48
C LEU A 150 13.47 12.22 -11.11
N GLN A 151 13.01 11.17 -10.47
CA GLN A 151 12.56 11.21 -9.09
C GLN A 151 13.65 10.61 -8.18
N LEU A 152 14.04 11.36 -7.19
CA LEU A 152 14.95 10.91 -6.15
C LEU A 152 14.13 10.56 -4.90
N SER A 153 14.45 9.45 -4.25
CA SER A 153 13.79 9.01 -2.99
C SER A 153 14.23 9.88 -1.79
N LEU A 154 14.22 11.18 -1.99
CA LEU A 154 14.48 12.21 -1.00
C LEU A 154 13.20 13.04 -0.81
N PRO A 155 12.78 13.34 0.42
CA PRO A 155 11.68 14.27 0.65
C PRO A 155 11.98 15.61 -0.03
N TYR A 156 10.98 16.17 -0.74
CA TYR A 156 11.15 17.46 -1.38
C TYR A 156 11.45 18.57 -0.34
N SER A 157 12.46 19.38 -0.63
CA SER A 157 12.78 20.59 0.14
C SER A 157 13.27 21.70 -0.79
N LYS A 158 12.90 22.95 -0.47
CA LYS A 158 13.40 24.14 -1.18
C LYS A 158 14.90 24.36 -1.00
N GLY A 159 15.53 23.70 -0.01
CA GLY A 159 16.96 23.76 0.24
C GLY A 159 17.82 22.99 -0.78
N TYR A 160 17.24 22.10 -1.57
CA TYR A 160 17.98 21.36 -2.60
C TYR A 160 18.22 22.21 -3.84
N SER A 161 19.45 22.16 -4.35
CA SER A 161 19.81 22.67 -5.67
C SER A 161 20.26 21.51 -6.53
N VAL A 162 19.63 21.33 -7.68
CA VAL A 162 19.96 20.25 -8.63
C VAL A 162 20.57 20.85 -9.89
N TYR A 163 21.60 20.17 -10.41
CA TYR A 163 22.31 20.56 -11.64
C TYR A 163 22.29 19.37 -12.60
N VAL A 164 21.88 19.63 -13.84
CA VAL A 164 21.94 18.69 -14.96
C VAL A 164 22.94 19.26 -15.96
N ASP A 165 23.97 18.48 -16.30
CA ASP A 165 25.08 18.92 -17.17
C ASP A 165 25.67 20.27 -16.80
N GLY A 166 25.86 20.50 -15.49
CA GLY A 166 26.42 21.74 -14.92
C GLY A 166 25.44 22.92 -14.86
N LYS A 167 24.22 22.82 -15.37
CA LYS A 167 23.21 23.87 -15.32
C LYS A 167 22.23 23.62 -14.19
N LYS A 168 21.95 24.66 -13.40
CA LYS A 168 20.93 24.59 -12.35
C LYS A 168 19.54 24.43 -12.98
N VAL A 169 18.79 23.43 -12.50
CA VAL A 169 17.44 23.14 -12.99
C VAL A 169 16.40 23.35 -11.89
N LYS A 170 15.15 23.57 -12.30
CA LYS A 170 14.03 23.71 -11.37
C LYS A 170 13.69 22.36 -10.77
N THR A 171 13.49 22.36 -9.45
CA THR A 171 13.00 21.21 -8.70
C THR A 171 11.51 21.33 -8.42
N PHE A 172 10.82 20.22 -8.25
CA PHE A 172 9.41 20.16 -7.90
C PHE A 172 9.10 18.92 -7.05
N THR A 173 7.92 18.89 -6.47
CA THR A 173 7.43 17.71 -5.75
C THR A 173 6.94 16.65 -6.74
N SER A 174 7.52 15.47 -6.69
CA SER A 174 7.15 14.31 -7.52
C SER A 174 6.57 13.20 -6.68
N GLY A 175 5.60 12.45 -7.23
CA GLY A 175 4.93 11.37 -6.51
C GLY A 175 4.29 11.84 -5.20
N ILE A 176 4.54 11.10 -4.13
CA ILE A 176 3.97 11.36 -2.80
C ILE A 176 4.84 12.29 -1.93
N GLY A 177 5.58 13.23 -2.53
CA GLY A 177 6.40 14.18 -1.78
C GLY A 177 7.90 14.09 -2.01
N TYR A 178 8.34 13.39 -3.04
CA TYR A 178 9.76 13.24 -3.37
C TYR A 178 10.30 14.38 -4.26
N LEU A 179 11.62 14.53 -4.27
CA LEU A 179 12.32 15.49 -5.11
C LEU A 179 12.29 15.03 -6.57
N GLY A 180 11.70 15.85 -7.45
CA GLY A 180 11.65 15.66 -8.89
C GLY A 180 12.40 16.73 -9.66
N VAL A 181 12.99 16.34 -10.80
CA VAL A 181 13.57 17.22 -11.79
C VAL A 181 13.26 16.73 -13.21
N GLU A 182 13.17 17.66 -14.17
CA GLU A 182 13.09 17.31 -15.59
C GLU A 182 14.50 17.10 -16.16
N LEU A 183 14.61 16.05 -17.00
CA LEU A 183 15.84 15.69 -17.73
C LEU A 183 15.63 15.92 -19.23
#